data_3b23261f3b4658eec65bdc0a00e64de6
#
_entry.id   3b23261f3b4658eec65bdc0a00e64de6
#
_cell.length_a   1.000
_cell.length_b   1.000
_cell.length_c   1.000
_cell.angle_alpha   90.00
_cell.angle_beta   90.00
_cell.angle_gamma   90.00
#
_symmetry.space_group_name_H-M   'P 1'
#
loop_
_entity.id
_entity.type
_entity.pdbx_description
1 polymer ?
#
loop_
_entity_poly.entity_id
_entity_poly.type
_entity_poly.pdbx_seq_one_letter_code
_entity_poly.pdbx_strand_id
1 'polypeptide(L)'
;MAASTSELPSTVATVAAATVENLRFSGTDYIVFTLMLSASAGIGVYFGFFSKSKNTTEEYLQGGKKMPTWPVAISLVSSQLSGVAMMSIPAESYTFGFNIVFTVMAMIPTVPVLIYIIVPVFYENNVSNCYEYLEMRFNKLTRQLVTITFIMNQFLMLPVYMFVPSLAFSQVTGINIHLINTVVSSVCVFYTMLGGIKAVVWTDVVQGGVMLLSVVLVAILGTSHTGGLSKVLENASEGGRLDFNFGIDPRLRVTFWSGIFSGLLMWTGKVGLDQSCVQRIVSLPSYTHAKKSLLIAGIGFLFIMIFTCFIGIIMFSYYYGCDPIQAGLVSKPDKLMPFFIQDIMGHLIGMPGVFISCVFSASLSSLSASLNSFAGVVYFDYIKPHIRHTDARANGIMKLVIIVMGAYCILGGYMVQNFNSIIQTMWTITGINTGAVVGVFLLGMFVPRCSAKVAVTGIIFSVVAMLWIIINAQINFKAGLIRYDVLPNGLDQCEARDFQVILNSINGNTTTPAPTMEAPPQVTTAFGSNRDFSLYDISFYWYKVLGAILVFAWAVPMSYVWPTDKEEKQNPKLYSPFVRNMLNVPDPVVEMEEMPLKSSDLKAKENGTSQDA
;
A
#
# COMPACT_ATOMS: atom_id res chain seq x y z
N MET A 1 17.94 39.64 37.50
CA MET A 1 17.37 40.44 36.41
C MET A 1 16.27 39.60 35.79
N ALA A 2 15.04 39.95 36.06
CA ALA A 2 13.85 39.28 35.59
C ALA A 2 13.61 39.61 34.11
N ALA A 3 13.55 38.62 33.25
CA ALA A 3 13.15 38.79 31.85
C ALA A 3 11.63 39.02 31.83
N SER A 4 11.21 40.19 31.38
CA SER A 4 9.82 40.56 31.15
C SER A 4 9.26 39.68 30.02
N THR A 5 8.27 38.86 30.33
CA THR A 5 7.41 38.21 29.34
C THR A 5 6.56 39.29 28.68
N SER A 6 6.90 39.68 27.44
CA SER A 6 6.05 40.52 26.62
C SER A 6 4.80 39.75 26.22
N GLU A 7 3.66 40.10 26.80
CA GLU A 7 2.36 39.58 26.38
C GLU A 7 2.07 40.00 24.92
N LEU A 8 1.71 39.01 24.09
CA LEU A 8 1.21 39.22 22.73
C LEU A 8 0.01 40.21 22.79
N PRO A 9 -0.15 41.11 21.82
CA PRO A 9 -1.32 41.97 21.73
C PRO A 9 -2.59 41.12 21.75
N SER A 10 -3.53 41.44 22.62
CA SER A 10 -4.75 40.66 22.87
C SER A 10 -5.57 40.33 21.59
N THR A 11 -5.52 41.18 20.59
CA THR A 11 -6.17 41.01 19.28
C THR A 11 -5.51 39.87 18.45
N VAL A 12 -4.19 39.78 18.46
CA VAL A 12 -3.46 38.75 17.71
C VAL A 12 -3.62 37.36 18.37
N ALA A 13 -3.57 37.35 19.71
CA ALA A 13 -3.84 36.12 20.48
C ALA A 13 -5.29 35.66 20.29
N THR A 14 -6.25 36.57 20.16
CA THR A 14 -7.66 36.23 19.95
C THR A 14 -7.92 35.72 18.53
N VAL A 15 -7.28 36.30 17.50
CA VAL A 15 -7.43 35.86 16.11
C VAL A 15 -6.68 34.54 15.88
N ALA A 16 -5.48 34.37 16.43
CA ALA A 16 -4.77 33.10 16.39
C ALA A 16 -5.54 32.00 17.16
N ALA A 17 -6.13 32.33 18.30
CA ALA A 17 -6.99 31.40 19.04
C ALA A 17 -8.29 31.08 18.28
N ALA A 18 -8.90 32.03 17.61
CA ALA A 18 -10.12 31.85 16.81
C ALA A 18 -9.85 31.06 15.52
N THR A 19 -8.70 31.24 14.87
CA THR A 19 -8.29 30.41 13.70
C THR A 19 -7.92 29.01 14.12
N VAL A 20 -7.27 28.83 15.27
CA VAL A 20 -6.97 27.48 15.83
C VAL A 20 -8.26 26.82 16.34
N GLU A 21 -9.22 27.57 16.82
CA GLU A 21 -10.51 27.05 17.29
C GLU A 21 -11.41 26.60 16.13
N ASN A 22 -11.37 27.28 15.00
CA ASN A 22 -12.05 26.86 13.75
C ASN A 22 -11.40 25.63 13.07
N LEU A 23 -10.17 25.29 13.41
CA LEU A 23 -9.45 24.11 12.94
C LEU A 23 -9.66 22.88 13.85
N ARG A 24 -10.51 22.95 14.86
CA ARG A 24 -10.75 21.84 15.79
C ARG A 24 -11.80 20.87 15.26
N PHE A 25 -11.55 19.60 15.51
CA PHE A 25 -12.45 18.49 15.25
C PHE A 25 -13.73 18.67 16.09
N SER A 26 -14.88 18.71 15.45
CA SER A 26 -16.17 18.96 16.11
C SER A 26 -16.77 17.70 16.75
N GLY A 27 -17.74 17.83 17.62
CA GLY A 27 -18.43 16.68 18.23
C GLY A 27 -19.07 15.75 17.17
N THR A 28 -19.55 16.30 16.06
CA THR A 28 -20.14 15.53 14.95
C THR A 28 -19.09 14.73 14.18
N ASP A 29 -17.87 15.24 14.06
CA ASP A 29 -16.75 14.52 13.44
C ASP A 29 -16.37 13.27 14.24
N TYR A 30 -16.36 13.37 15.58
CA TYR A 30 -16.16 12.21 16.46
C TYR A 30 -17.29 11.19 16.32
N ILE A 31 -18.54 11.62 16.16
CA ILE A 31 -19.67 10.72 15.93
C ILE A 31 -19.49 9.95 14.61
N VAL A 32 -19.19 10.64 13.51
CA VAL A 32 -18.95 10.02 12.20
C VAL A 32 -17.82 8.99 12.28
N PHE A 33 -16.70 9.35 12.88
CA PHE A 33 -15.56 8.46 13.07
C PHE A 33 -15.91 7.24 13.92
N THR A 34 -16.60 7.44 15.03
CA THR A 34 -17.01 6.36 15.94
C THR A 34 -18.02 5.42 15.29
N LEU A 35 -18.95 5.93 14.49
CA LEU A 35 -19.91 5.11 13.72
C LEU A 35 -19.19 4.20 12.74
N MET A 36 -18.17 4.69 12.03
CA MET A 36 -17.37 3.88 11.10
C MET A 36 -16.64 2.76 11.84
N LEU A 37 -16.00 3.06 12.97
CA LEU A 37 -15.32 2.05 13.79
C LEU A 37 -16.30 1.02 14.36
N SER A 38 -17.45 1.49 14.85
CA SER A 38 -18.50 0.62 15.40
C SER A 38 -19.11 -0.29 14.35
N ALA A 39 -19.31 0.19 13.13
CA ALA A 39 -19.77 -0.62 12.01
C ALA A 39 -18.76 -1.75 11.69
N SER A 40 -17.47 -1.43 11.64
CA SER A 40 -16.41 -2.43 11.41
C SER A 40 -16.36 -3.47 12.53
N ALA A 41 -16.42 -3.03 13.80
CA ALA A 41 -16.47 -3.93 14.96
C ALA A 41 -17.73 -4.79 14.96
N GLY A 42 -18.91 -4.21 14.64
CA GLY A 42 -20.21 -4.90 14.56
C GLY A 42 -20.21 -6.01 13.51
N ILE A 43 -19.63 -5.77 12.33
CA ILE A 43 -19.45 -6.81 11.30
C ILE A 43 -18.58 -7.95 11.85
N GLY A 44 -17.48 -7.64 12.56
CA GLY A 44 -16.63 -8.64 13.19
C GLY A 44 -17.37 -9.50 14.20
N VAL A 45 -18.19 -8.87 15.05
CA VAL A 45 -19.04 -9.56 16.03
C VAL A 45 -20.09 -10.44 15.33
N TYR A 46 -20.73 -9.93 14.28
CA TYR A 46 -21.72 -10.69 13.51
C TYR A 46 -21.13 -11.98 12.93
N PHE A 47 -19.99 -11.88 12.22
CA PHE A 47 -19.34 -13.06 11.63
C PHE A 47 -18.68 -13.97 12.67
N GLY A 48 -18.25 -13.43 13.81
CA GLY A 48 -17.62 -14.18 14.88
C GLY A 48 -18.61 -15.03 15.71
N PHE A 49 -19.81 -14.51 15.96
CA PHE A 49 -20.75 -15.13 16.90
C PHE A 49 -22.08 -15.57 16.28
N PHE A 50 -22.60 -14.84 15.27
CA PHE A 50 -23.93 -15.08 14.71
C PHE A 50 -23.92 -15.82 13.37
N SER A 51 -22.80 -15.79 12.64
CA SER A 51 -22.68 -16.54 11.40
C SER A 51 -22.53 -18.04 11.68
N LYS A 52 -23.41 -18.87 11.09
CA LYS A 52 -23.32 -20.34 11.14
C LYS A 52 -22.16 -20.82 10.25
N SER A 53 -20.95 -20.56 10.68
CA SER A 53 -19.72 -20.97 9.98
C SER A 53 -19.24 -22.31 10.57
N LYS A 54 -18.74 -23.20 9.70
CA LYS A 54 -18.03 -24.40 10.16
C LYS A 54 -16.69 -23.93 10.72
N ASN A 55 -16.31 -24.39 11.92
CA ASN A 55 -15.01 -24.06 12.56
C ASN A 55 -13.82 -24.78 11.86
N THR A 56 -13.77 -24.73 10.53
CA THR A 56 -12.68 -25.31 9.74
C THR A 56 -11.67 -24.22 9.37
N THR A 57 -10.43 -24.63 9.20
CA THR A 57 -9.33 -23.72 8.75
C THR A 57 -9.63 -23.12 7.37
N GLU A 58 -10.23 -23.91 6.46
CA GLU A 58 -10.64 -23.46 5.13
C GLU A 58 -11.73 -22.38 5.19
N GLU A 59 -12.71 -22.54 6.06
CA GLU A 59 -13.77 -21.54 6.25
C GLU A 59 -13.21 -20.24 6.82
N TYR A 60 -12.30 -20.32 7.79
CA TYR A 60 -11.69 -19.16 8.44
C TYR A 60 -10.80 -18.35 7.47
N LEU A 61 -10.01 -19.03 6.62
CA LEU A 61 -9.05 -18.39 5.72
C LEU A 61 -9.57 -18.15 4.30
N GLN A 62 -10.49 -18.97 3.79
CA GLN A 62 -10.96 -18.90 2.39
C GLN A 62 -12.48 -18.74 2.27
N GLY A 63 -13.20 -18.58 3.39
CA GLY A 63 -14.64 -18.42 3.37
C GLY A 63 -15.42 -19.59 2.76
N GLY A 64 -14.79 -20.79 2.70
CA GLY A 64 -15.36 -21.99 2.10
C GLY A 64 -15.50 -21.93 0.57
N LYS A 65 -14.73 -21.09 -0.11
CA LYS A 65 -14.76 -20.87 -1.58
C LYS A 65 -16.15 -20.51 -2.13
N LYS A 66 -16.95 -19.77 -1.34
CA LYS A 66 -18.32 -19.36 -1.68
C LYS A 66 -18.53 -17.85 -1.57
N MET A 67 -17.45 -17.08 -1.59
CA MET A 67 -17.53 -15.63 -1.46
C MET A 67 -18.16 -14.99 -2.70
N PRO A 68 -19.06 -14.01 -2.55
CA PRO A 68 -19.63 -13.32 -3.69
C PRO A 68 -18.61 -12.41 -4.38
N THR A 69 -18.72 -12.25 -5.71
CA THR A 69 -17.73 -11.58 -6.56
C THR A 69 -17.55 -10.09 -6.23
N TRP A 70 -18.68 -9.35 -6.04
CA TRP A 70 -18.59 -7.91 -5.85
C TRP A 70 -17.99 -7.48 -4.49
N PRO A 71 -18.27 -8.14 -3.34
CA PRO A 71 -17.59 -7.81 -2.09
C PRO A 71 -16.09 -8.09 -2.16
N VAL A 72 -15.71 -9.21 -2.79
CA VAL A 72 -14.29 -9.54 -2.98
C VAL A 72 -13.61 -8.50 -3.88
N ALA A 73 -14.27 -8.03 -4.95
CA ALA A 73 -13.72 -6.97 -5.80
C ALA A 73 -13.48 -5.67 -5.03
N ILE A 74 -14.46 -5.22 -4.24
CA ILE A 74 -14.32 -4.01 -3.40
C ILE A 74 -13.23 -4.22 -2.35
N SER A 75 -13.19 -5.40 -1.71
CA SER A 75 -12.18 -5.74 -0.72
C SER A 75 -10.77 -5.76 -1.31
N LEU A 76 -10.59 -6.22 -2.56
CA LEU A 76 -9.31 -6.13 -3.27
C LEU A 76 -8.88 -4.67 -3.48
N VAL A 77 -9.78 -3.77 -3.84
CA VAL A 77 -9.49 -2.33 -3.95
C VAL A 77 -9.11 -1.75 -2.60
N SER A 78 -9.98 -1.90 -1.61
CA SER A 78 -9.84 -1.27 -0.29
C SER A 78 -8.54 -1.70 0.41
N SER A 79 -8.16 -2.98 0.29
CA SER A 79 -6.96 -3.50 0.96
C SER A 79 -5.64 -3.04 0.33
N GLN A 80 -5.67 -2.62 -0.95
CA GLN A 80 -4.49 -2.07 -1.63
C GLN A 80 -4.34 -0.56 -1.42
N LEU A 81 -5.42 0.11 -1.04
CA LEU A 81 -5.44 1.51 -0.69
C LEU A 81 -5.16 1.65 0.81
N SER A 82 -3.94 2.00 1.16
CA SER A 82 -3.59 2.27 2.57
C SER A 82 -3.85 3.74 2.93
N GLY A 83 -4.04 4.03 4.23
CA GLY A 83 -4.13 5.40 4.72
C GLY A 83 -2.90 6.24 4.37
N VAL A 84 -1.73 5.59 4.28
CA VAL A 84 -0.51 6.25 3.78
C VAL A 84 -0.69 6.72 2.35
N ALA A 85 -1.27 5.89 1.46
CA ALA A 85 -1.52 6.27 0.08
C ALA A 85 -2.49 7.45 -0.01
N MET A 86 -3.55 7.45 0.79
CA MET A 86 -4.54 8.54 0.83
C MET A 86 -3.95 9.89 1.25
N MET A 87 -2.90 9.88 2.06
CA MET A 87 -2.25 11.11 2.54
C MET A 87 -1.03 11.51 1.71
N SER A 88 -0.16 10.55 1.41
CA SER A 88 1.14 10.84 0.79
C SER A 88 1.09 10.95 -0.73
N ILE A 89 0.12 10.33 -1.42
CA ILE A 89 0.01 10.47 -2.88
C ILE A 89 -0.45 11.85 -3.32
N PRO A 90 -1.46 12.49 -2.67
CA PRO A 90 -1.76 13.89 -2.94
C PRO A 90 -0.56 14.82 -2.66
N ALA A 91 0.17 14.59 -1.56
CA ALA A 91 1.37 15.36 -1.24
C ALA A 91 2.48 15.16 -2.28
N GLU A 92 2.64 13.96 -2.83
CA GLU A 92 3.57 13.68 -3.92
C GLU A 92 3.19 14.43 -5.20
N SER A 93 1.91 14.41 -5.57
CA SER A 93 1.41 15.15 -6.74
C SER A 93 1.54 16.67 -6.57
N TYR A 94 1.31 17.18 -5.35
CA TYR A 94 1.54 18.58 -4.99
C TYR A 94 2.99 19.00 -5.16
N THR A 95 3.91 18.18 -4.65
CA THR A 95 5.35 18.52 -4.54
C THR A 95 6.10 18.27 -5.85
N PHE A 96 5.82 17.15 -6.53
CA PHE A 96 6.60 16.66 -7.68
C PHE A 96 5.80 16.59 -8.99
N GLY A 97 4.52 17.02 -8.96
CA GLY A 97 3.64 17.01 -10.13
C GLY A 97 2.92 15.68 -10.36
N PHE A 98 2.13 15.65 -11.43
CA PHE A 98 1.17 14.58 -11.71
C PHE A 98 1.80 13.28 -12.27
N ASN A 99 3.12 13.24 -12.44
CA ASN A 99 3.83 12.10 -13.03
C ASN A 99 3.64 10.78 -12.27
N ILE A 100 3.33 10.81 -10.96
CA ILE A 100 2.99 9.61 -10.18
C ILE A 100 1.80 8.83 -10.77
N VAL A 101 0.92 9.47 -11.53
CA VAL A 101 -0.23 8.83 -12.20
C VAL A 101 0.20 7.68 -13.11
N PHE A 102 1.39 7.72 -13.70
CA PHE A 102 1.90 6.62 -14.52
C PHE A 102 2.04 5.31 -13.76
N THR A 103 2.41 5.39 -12.47
CA THR A 103 2.44 4.21 -11.60
C THR A 103 1.04 3.64 -11.35
N VAL A 104 0.03 4.50 -11.29
CA VAL A 104 -1.38 4.09 -11.17
C VAL A 104 -1.87 3.48 -12.48
N MET A 105 -1.57 4.12 -13.62
CA MET A 105 -1.93 3.63 -14.96
C MET A 105 -1.34 2.26 -15.29
N ALA A 106 -0.23 1.88 -14.65
CA ALA A 106 0.35 0.53 -14.76
C ALA A 106 -0.62 -0.59 -14.32
N MET A 107 -1.71 -0.28 -13.59
CA MET A 107 -2.78 -1.24 -13.33
C MET A 107 -3.47 -1.73 -14.60
N ILE A 108 -3.52 -0.92 -15.66
CA ILE A 108 -4.12 -1.29 -16.95
C ILE A 108 -3.47 -2.53 -17.55
N PRO A 109 -2.13 -2.59 -17.76
CA PRO A 109 -1.47 -3.81 -18.22
C PRO A 109 -1.36 -4.87 -17.12
N THR A 110 -1.43 -4.52 -15.83
CA THR A 110 -1.35 -5.49 -14.73
C THR A 110 -2.57 -6.41 -14.70
N VAL A 111 -3.79 -5.90 -14.87
CA VAL A 111 -5.01 -6.71 -14.81
C VAL A 111 -5.00 -7.86 -15.82
N PRO A 112 -4.66 -7.67 -17.11
CA PRO A 112 -4.44 -8.77 -18.05
C PRO A 112 -3.36 -9.78 -17.61
N VAL A 113 -2.22 -9.30 -17.09
CA VAL A 113 -1.15 -10.19 -16.58
C VAL A 113 -1.68 -11.08 -15.45
N LEU A 114 -2.45 -10.51 -14.52
CA LEU A 114 -3.07 -11.29 -13.45
C LEU A 114 -4.06 -12.32 -13.98
N ILE A 115 -4.97 -11.90 -14.86
CA ILE A 115 -6.04 -12.75 -15.38
C ILE A 115 -5.49 -13.89 -16.24
N TYR A 116 -4.56 -13.61 -17.15
CA TYR A 116 -4.15 -14.59 -18.16
C TYR A 116 -2.85 -15.33 -17.84
N ILE A 117 -2.06 -14.85 -16.88
CA ILE A 117 -0.76 -15.45 -16.56
C ILE A 117 -0.74 -16.05 -15.16
N ILE A 118 -1.11 -15.28 -14.13
CA ILE A 118 -0.86 -15.66 -12.72
C ILE A 118 -2.02 -16.48 -12.16
N VAL A 119 -3.24 -15.95 -12.21
CA VAL A 119 -4.41 -16.55 -11.57
C VAL A 119 -4.78 -17.92 -12.14
N PRO A 120 -4.66 -18.21 -13.46
CA PRO A 120 -4.88 -19.55 -13.99
C PRO A 120 -4.00 -20.60 -13.31
N VAL A 121 -2.71 -20.31 -13.11
CA VAL A 121 -1.77 -21.22 -12.45
C VAL A 121 -2.22 -21.56 -11.03
N PHE A 122 -2.73 -20.58 -10.27
CA PHE A 122 -3.18 -20.82 -8.91
C PHE A 122 -4.49 -21.61 -8.85
N TYR A 123 -5.43 -21.33 -9.74
CA TYR A 123 -6.71 -22.06 -9.80
C TYR A 123 -6.52 -23.52 -10.24
N GLU A 124 -5.72 -23.77 -11.27
CA GLU A 124 -5.48 -25.13 -11.77
C GLU A 124 -4.78 -26.04 -10.76
N ASN A 125 -3.90 -25.45 -9.95
CA ASN A 125 -3.17 -26.20 -8.94
C ASN A 125 -3.87 -26.19 -7.57
N ASN A 126 -5.09 -25.64 -7.46
CA ASN A 126 -5.84 -25.51 -6.19
C ASN A 126 -5.00 -24.92 -5.04
N VAL A 127 -4.17 -23.93 -5.34
CA VAL A 127 -3.25 -23.31 -4.38
C VAL A 127 -4.04 -22.56 -3.31
N SER A 128 -3.82 -22.90 -2.06
CA SER A 128 -4.45 -22.23 -0.92
C SER A 128 -3.62 -21.07 -0.38
N ASN A 129 -2.31 -21.18 -0.53
CA ASN A 129 -1.31 -20.18 -0.16
C ASN A 129 -0.43 -19.91 -1.38
N CYS A 130 -0.28 -18.65 -1.80
CA CYS A 130 0.50 -18.32 -3.00
C CYS A 130 1.93 -18.89 -2.96
N TYR A 131 2.54 -19.00 -1.79
CA TYR A 131 3.89 -19.55 -1.62
C TYR A 131 3.96 -21.08 -1.79
N GLU A 132 2.83 -21.80 -1.70
CA GLU A 132 2.72 -23.22 -1.98
C GLU A 132 3.10 -23.54 -3.45
N TYR A 133 2.80 -22.63 -4.37
CA TYR A 133 3.25 -22.70 -5.75
C TYR A 133 4.78 -22.86 -5.85
N LEU A 134 5.55 -22.11 -5.04
CA LEU A 134 7.02 -22.17 -5.07
C LEU A 134 7.56 -23.51 -4.58
N GLU A 135 6.87 -24.15 -3.63
CA GLU A 135 7.23 -25.51 -3.21
C GLU A 135 6.93 -26.55 -4.29
N MET A 136 5.77 -26.45 -4.94
CA MET A 136 5.39 -27.35 -6.05
C MET A 136 6.30 -27.17 -7.27
N ARG A 137 6.74 -25.91 -7.52
CA ARG A 137 7.57 -25.60 -8.71
C ARG A 137 9.05 -25.86 -8.48
N PHE A 138 9.54 -25.61 -7.31
CA PHE A 138 10.93 -25.69 -6.93
C PHE A 138 11.13 -26.67 -5.76
N ASN A 139 11.14 -26.16 -4.54
CA ASN A 139 11.25 -26.95 -3.32
C ASN A 139 10.81 -26.16 -2.08
N LYS A 140 10.78 -26.85 -0.93
CA LYS A 140 10.43 -26.28 0.37
C LYS A 140 11.35 -25.12 0.78
N LEU A 141 12.66 -25.18 0.44
CA LEU A 141 13.61 -24.12 0.79
C LEU A 141 13.29 -22.81 0.06
N THR A 142 12.94 -22.88 -1.24
CA THR A 142 12.51 -21.70 -2.01
C THR A 142 11.26 -21.06 -1.41
N ARG A 143 10.26 -21.88 -1.01
CA ARG A 143 9.07 -21.41 -0.31
C ARG A 143 9.45 -20.70 0.99
N GLN A 144 10.27 -21.32 1.84
CA GLN A 144 10.67 -20.76 3.13
C GLN A 144 11.44 -19.45 3.01
N LEU A 145 12.34 -19.32 2.03
CA LEU A 145 13.08 -18.08 1.79
C LEU A 145 12.13 -16.92 1.42
N VAL A 146 11.18 -17.17 0.53
CA VAL A 146 10.21 -16.14 0.14
C VAL A 146 9.26 -15.80 1.28
N THR A 147 8.80 -16.79 2.07
CA THR A 147 7.94 -16.50 3.22
C THR A 147 8.68 -15.76 4.34
N ILE A 148 9.99 -15.97 4.53
CA ILE A 148 10.81 -15.15 5.44
C ILE A 148 10.83 -13.69 4.96
N THR A 149 11.06 -13.45 3.66
CA THR A 149 11.04 -12.07 3.14
C THR A 149 9.67 -11.41 3.29
N PHE A 150 8.58 -12.17 3.10
CA PHE A 150 7.21 -11.71 3.39
C PHE A 150 7.04 -11.32 4.87
N ILE A 151 7.45 -12.19 5.79
CA ILE A 151 7.37 -11.96 7.23
C ILE A 151 8.14 -10.69 7.61
N MET A 152 9.37 -10.53 7.13
CA MET A 152 10.17 -9.33 7.37
C MET A 152 9.51 -8.06 6.82
N ASN A 153 8.93 -8.13 5.62
CA ASN A 153 8.18 -7.01 5.06
C ASN A 153 6.97 -6.64 5.93
N GLN A 154 6.22 -7.62 6.45
CA GLN A 154 5.09 -7.37 7.33
C GLN A 154 5.51 -6.73 8.65
N PHE A 155 6.61 -7.17 9.27
CA PHE A 155 7.16 -6.53 10.46
C PHE A 155 7.49 -5.05 10.26
N LEU A 156 7.95 -4.67 9.07
CA LEU A 156 8.28 -3.27 8.76
C LEU A 156 7.04 -2.44 8.39
N MET A 157 6.07 -3.03 7.70
CA MET A 157 4.94 -2.30 7.13
C MET A 157 3.72 -2.17 8.06
N LEU A 158 3.42 -3.21 8.85
CA LEU A 158 2.23 -3.22 9.69
C LEU A 158 2.16 -2.02 10.66
N PRO A 159 3.25 -1.63 11.37
CA PRO A 159 3.21 -0.44 12.22
C PRO A 159 2.93 0.86 11.44
N VAL A 160 3.44 0.96 10.19
CA VAL A 160 3.28 2.15 9.35
C VAL A 160 1.81 2.35 8.96
N TYR A 161 1.08 1.27 8.68
CA TYR A 161 -0.33 1.33 8.27
C TYR A 161 -1.22 2.03 9.31
N MET A 162 -0.92 1.89 10.60
CA MET A 162 -1.71 2.51 11.67
C MET A 162 -1.12 3.81 12.20
N PHE A 163 0.21 3.97 12.14
CA PHE A 163 0.85 5.18 12.63
C PHE A 163 0.44 6.42 11.81
N VAL A 164 0.39 6.32 10.49
CA VAL A 164 0.11 7.45 9.59
C VAL A 164 -1.29 8.04 9.79
N PRO A 165 -2.39 7.26 9.81
CA PRO A 165 -3.71 7.81 10.11
C PRO A 165 -3.80 8.35 11.55
N SER A 166 -3.11 7.71 12.51
CA SER A 166 -3.05 8.20 13.89
C SER A 166 -2.34 9.55 13.97
N LEU A 167 -1.32 9.78 13.14
CA LEU A 167 -0.65 11.08 13.01
C LEU A 167 -1.61 12.15 12.50
N ALA A 168 -2.39 11.84 11.44
CA ALA A 168 -3.38 12.75 10.89
C ALA A 168 -4.46 13.11 11.91
N PHE A 169 -4.99 12.13 12.62
CA PHE A 169 -6.01 12.34 13.65
C PHE A 169 -5.46 13.15 14.83
N SER A 170 -4.24 12.84 15.28
CA SER A 170 -3.56 13.58 16.35
C SER A 170 -3.36 15.06 15.97
N GLN A 171 -3.06 15.33 14.70
CA GLN A 171 -2.87 16.71 14.21
C GLN A 171 -4.14 17.54 14.27
N VAL A 172 -5.31 16.96 13.96
CA VAL A 172 -6.58 17.70 13.96
C VAL A 172 -7.29 17.73 15.32
N THR A 173 -7.00 16.76 16.21
CA THR A 173 -7.68 16.64 17.50
C THR A 173 -6.84 17.06 18.69
N GLY A 174 -5.50 17.07 18.54
CA GLY A 174 -4.56 17.26 19.65
C GLY A 174 -4.42 16.03 20.59
N ILE A 175 -5.14 14.93 20.31
CA ILE A 175 -5.06 13.71 21.13
C ILE A 175 -3.72 13.02 20.90
N ASN A 176 -3.18 12.39 21.94
CA ASN A 176 -1.91 11.68 21.86
C ASN A 176 -1.95 10.56 20.80
N ILE A 177 -1.01 10.59 19.85
CA ILE A 177 -0.92 9.68 18.72
C ILE A 177 -0.87 8.19 19.14
N HIS A 178 -0.19 7.88 20.24
CA HIS A 178 -0.05 6.50 20.73
C HIS A 178 -1.35 5.97 21.31
N LEU A 179 -2.16 6.85 21.96
CA LEU A 179 -3.48 6.47 22.44
C LEU A 179 -4.39 6.13 21.27
N ILE A 180 -4.42 6.96 20.22
CA ILE A 180 -5.21 6.74 19.01
C ILE A 180 -4.78 5.42 18.35
N ASN A 181 -3.46 5.26 18.13
CA ASN A 181 -2.90 4.05 17.54
C ASN A 181 -3.30 2.78 18.32
N THR A 182 -3.24 2.84 19.66
CA THR A 182 -3.61 1.72 20.54
C THR A 182 -5.09 1.36 20.41
N VAL A 183 -5.99 2.35 20.51
CA VAL A 183 -7.44 2.12 20.46
C VAL A 183 -7.85 1.54 19.09
N VAL A 184 -7.43 2.17 18.00
CA VAL A 184 -7.86 1.77 16.66
C VAL A 184 -7.24 0.43 16.24
N SER A 185 -5.96 0.20 16.56
CA SER A 185 -5.33 -1.11 16.32
C SER A 185 -6.02 -2.23 17.10
N SER A 186 -6.42 -1.97 18.36
CA SER A 186 -7.14 -2.95 19.18
C SER A 186 -8.50 -3.32 18.58
N VAL A 187 -9.24 -2.34 18.04
CA VAL A 187 -10.51 -2.59 17.33
C VAL A 187 -10.26 -3.45 16.08
N CYS A 188 -9.20 -3.15 15.31
CA CYS A 188 -8.83 -3.93 14.13
C CYS A 188 -8.50 -5.39 14.46
N VAL A 189 -7.64 -5.60 15.45
CA VAL A 189 -7.26 -6.94 15.94
C VAL A 189 -8.49 -7.72 16.39
N PHE A 190 -9.38 -7.04 17.13
CA PHE A 190 -10.61 -7.64 17.65
C PHE A 190 -11.50 -8.21 16.53
N TYR A 191 -11.89 -7.40 15.54
CA TYR A 191 -12.79 -7.89 14.50
C TYR A 191 -12.12 -8.88 13.54
N THR A 192 -10.82 -8.72 13.28
CA THR A 192 -10.04 -9.64 12.42
C THR A 192 -9.93 -11.02 13.07
N MET A 193 -9.62 -11.06 14.36
CA MET A 193 -9.50 -12.30 15.14
C MET A 193 -10.84 -13.07 15.20
N LEU A 194 -11.96 -12.37 15.38
CA LEU A 194 -13.26 -13.01 15.53
C LEU A 194 -13.80 -13.59 14.23
N GLY A 195 -13.78 -12.82 13.15
CA GLY A 195 -14.56 -13.13 11.96
C GLY A 195 -13.77 -13.70 10.77
N GLY A 196 -12.42 -13.77 10.84
CA GLY A 196 -11.57 -14.25 9.74
C GLY A 196 -11.83 -13.52 8.42
N ILE A 197 -11.60 -14.18 7.28
CA ILE A 197 -11.70 -13.55 5.96
C ILE A 197 -13.09 -12.99 5.63
N LYS A 198 -14.17 -13.62 6.12
CA LYS A 198 -15.53 -13.14 5.86
C LYS A 198 -15.77 -11.77 6.47
N ALA A 199 -15.38 -11.59 7.74
CA ALA A 199 -15.47 -10.28 8.38
C ALA A 199 -14.59 -9.25 7.65
N VAL A 200 -13.34 -9.61 7.32
CA VAL A 200 -12.41 -8.73 6.61
C VAL A 200 -13.02 -8.25 5.29
N VAL A 201 -13.56 -9.15 4.45
CA VAL A 201 -14.15 -8.78 3.15
C VAL A 201 -15.37 -7.86 3.32
N TRP A 202 -16.25 -8.12 4.29
CA TRP A 202 -17.43 -7.29 4.49
C TRP A 202 -17.14 -5.95 5.20
N THR A 203 -16.15 -5.90 6.11
CA THR A 203 -15.65 -4.62 6.64
C THR A 203 -15.03 -3.78 5.54
N ASP A 204 -14.28 -4.39 4.62
CA ASP A 204 -13.68 -3.72 3.47
C ASP A 204 -14.72 -3.11 2.52
N VAL A 205 -15.91 -3.71 2.39
CA VAL A 205 -17.02 -3.14 1.60
C VAL A 205 -17.47 -1.80 2.19
N VAL A 206 -17.70 -1.77 3.50
CA VAL A 206 -18.12 -0.53 4.18
C VAL A 206 -17.00 0.52 4.10
N GLN A 207 -15.77 0.10 4.41
CA GLN A 207 -14.58 0.96 4.39
C GLN A 207 -14.29 1.50 2.99
N GLY A 208 -14.42 0.66 1.94
CA GLY A 208 -14.29 1.08 0.54
C GLY A 208 -15.34 2.08 0.10
N GLY A 209 -16.57 1.94 0.60
CA GLY A 209 -17.64 2.92 0.38
C GLY A 209 -17.31 4.28 1.00
N VAL A 210 -16.80 4.31 2.23
CA VAL A 210 -16.35 5.54 2.91
C VAL A 210 -15.18 6.19 2.14
N MET A 211 -14.22 5.38 1.68
CA MET A 211 -13.08 5.88 0.89
C MET A 211 -13.53 6.52 -0.42
N LEU A 212 -14.39 5.86 -1.17
CA LEU A 212 -14.91 6.37 -2.44
C LEU A 212 -15.67 7.69 -2.23
N LEU A 213 -16.58 7.71 -1.26
CA LEU A 213 -17.36 8.90 -0.92
C LEU A 213 -16.45 10.07 -0.56
N SER A 214 -15.48 9.85 0.33
CA SER A 214 -14.58 10.90 0.81
C SER A 214 -13.71 11.47 -0.32
N VAL A 215 -13.09 10.62 -1.15
CA VAL A 215 -12.23 11.07 -2.25
C VAL A 215 -13.02 11.91 -3.25
N VAL A 216 -14.25 11.50 -3.59
CA VAL A 216 -15.12 12.26 -4.50
C VAL A 216 -15.54 13.59 -3.89
N LEU A 217 -15.93 13.60 -2.60
CA LEU A 217 -16.32 14.84 -1.90
C LEU A 217 -15.16 15.83 -1.82
N VAL A 218 -13.96 15.39 -1.45
CA VAL A 218 -12.77 16.24 -1.40
C VAL A 218 -12.45 16.83 -2.76
N ALA A 219 -12.52 16.03 -3.84
CA ALA A 219 -12.27 16.50 -5.19
C ALA A 219 -13.28 17.56 -5.63
N ILE A 220 -14.57 17.35 -5.36
CA ILE A 220 -15.65 18.31 -5.72
C ILE A 220 -15.49 19.60 -4.93
N LEU A 221 -15.41 19.52 -3.60
CA LEU A 221 -15.32 20.70 -2.74
C LEU A 221 -14.02 21.47 -2.96
N GLY A 222 -12.89 20.76 -3.04
CA GLY A 222 -11.60 21.40 -3.31
C GLY A 222 -11.58 22.13 -4.65
N THR A 223 -12.13 21.53 -5.71
CA THR A 223 -12.26 22.17 -7.03
C THR A 223 -13.19 23.40 -6.96
N SER A 224 -14.30 23.31 -6.23
CA SER A 224 -15.24 24.43 -6.05
C SER A 224 -14.58 25.62 -5.32
N HIS A 225 -13.85 25.34 -4.23
CA HIS A 225 -13.13 26.38 -3.46
C HIS A 225 -11.98 27.03 -4.23
N THR A 226 -11.38 26.31 -5.21
CA THR A 226 -10.32 26.87 -6.05
C THR A 226 -10.84 27.77 -7.19
N GLY A 227 -12.16 27.81 -7.41
CA GLY A 227 -12.77 28.59 -8.49
C GLY A 227 -13.11 27.74 -9.73
N GLY A 228 -13.20 26.43 -9.59
CA GLY A 228 -13.60 25.48 -10.63
C GLY A 228 -12.45 24.78 -11.33
N LEU A 229 -12.80 23.76 -12.13
CA LEU A 229 -11.85 22.89 -12.80
C LEU A 229 -10.89 23.64 -13.75
N SER A 230 -11.40 24.66 -14.45
CA SER A 230 -10.58 25.48 -15.37
C SER A 230 -9.43 26.15 -14.62
N LYS A 231 -9.72 26.74 -13.45
CA LYS A 231 -8.70 27.42 -12.63
C LYS A 231 -7.69 26.44 -12.04
N VAL A 232 -8.17 25.25 -11.64
CA VAL A 232 -7.27 24.17 -11.15
C VAL A 232 -6.27 23.78 -12.23
N LEU A 233 -6.71 23.58 -13.47
CA LEU A 233 -5.84 23.17 -14.57
C LEU A 233 -4.91 24.31 -15.03
N GLU A 234 -5.38 25.56 -15.04
CA GLU A 234 -4.58 26.74 -15.35
C GLU A 234 -3.42 26.89 -14.38
N ASN A 235 -3.69 26.97 -13.08
CA ASN A 235 -2.66 27.10 -12.04
C ASN A 235 -1.68 25.92 -12.04
N ALA A 236 -2.20 24.69 -12.25
CA ALA A 236 -1.38 23.50 -12.29
C ALA A 236 -0.44 23.47 -13.51
N SER A 237 -0.89 23.98 -14.65
CA SER A 237 -0.08 24.12 -15.87
C SER A 237 1.00 25.18 -15.68
N GLU A 238 0.64 26.37 -15.18
CA GLU A 238 1.59 27.45 -14.89
C GLU A 238 2.65 27.01 -13.87
N GLY A 239 2.27 26.22 -12.87
CA GLY A 239 3.19 25.66 -11.88
C GLY A 239 3.99 24.44 -12.34
N GLY A 240 3.86 24.00 -13.61
CA GLY A 240 4.58 22.84 -14.14
C GLY A 240 4.13 21.48 -13.57
N ARG A 241 2.99 21.41 -12.87
CA ARG A 241 2.49 20.16 -12.26
C ARG A 241 1.90 19.20 -13.29
N LEU A 242 1.52 19.67 -14.46
CA LEU A 242 0.98 18.87 -15.56
C LEU A 242 2.04 18.54 -16.62
N ASP A 243 3.30 18.85 -16.39
CA ASP A 243 4.39 18.53 -17.30
C ASP A 243 4.77 17.04 -17.16
N PHE A 244 4.39 16.28 -18.19
CA PHE A 244 4.67 14.84 -18.22
C PHE A 244 6.09 14.56 -18.67
N ASN A 245 6.80 13.78 -17.87
CA ASN A 245 8.19 13.43 -18.11
C ASN A 245 8.30 12.06 -18.81
N PHE A 246 8.73 12.06 -20.08
CA PHE A 246 9.02 10.86 -20.88
C PHE A 246 10.53 10.53 -20.96
N GLY A 247 11.35 11.21 -20.17
CA GLY A 247 12.79 10.99 -20.13
C GLY A 247 13.15 9.56 -19.72
N ILE A 248 14.27 9.07 -20.26
CA ILE A 248 14.79 7.71 -19.99
C ILE A 248 15.81 7.70 -18.85
N ASP A 249 16.30 8.87 -18.41
CA ASP A 249 17.30 8.95 -17.35
C ASP A 249 16.79 8.30 -16.05
N PRO A 250 17.46 7.23 -15.57
CA PRO A 250 17.00 6.47 -14.39
C PRO A 250 17.18 7.25 -13.07
N ARG A 251 17.87 8.40 -13.08
CA ARG A 251 18.06 9.28 -11.92
C ARG A 251 16.85 10.14 -11.62
N LEU A 252 16.02 10.42 -12.63
CA LEU A 252 14.81 11.21 -12.46
C LEU A 252 13.84 10.53 -11.51
N ARG A 253 13.20 11.30 -10.62
CA ARG A 253 12.35 10.78 -9.56
C ARG A 253 11.29 9.85 -10.12
N VAL A 254 10.41 10.35 -11.01
CA VAL A 254 9.41 9.56 -11.70
C VAL A 254 9.26 10.03 -13.14
N THR A 255 9.29 9.08 -14.07
CA THR A 255 9.04 9.29 -15.50
C THR A 255 7.97 8.33 -15.97
N PHE A 256 7.46 8.50 -17.19
CA PHE A 256 6.55 7.53 -17.80
C PHE A 256 7.09 6.10 -17.68
N TRP A 257 8.33 5.87 -18.07
CA TRP A 257 8.94 4.54 -18.09
C TRP A 257 9.13 3.95 -16.69
N SER A 258 9.68 4.72 -15.77
CA SER A 258 9.84 4.26 -14.39
C SER A 258 8.50 4.01 -13.72
N GLY A 259 7.48 4.84 -13.97
CA GLY A 259 6.13 4.70 -13.46
C GLY A 259 5.45 3.42 -13.97
N ILE A 260 5.44 3.21 -15.29
CA ILE A 260 4.77 2.05 -15.90
C ILE A 260 5.47 0.73 -15.52
N PHE A 261 6.81 0.62 -15.69
CA PHE A 261 7.50 -0.65 -15.41
C PHE A 261 7.54 -0.97 -13.92
N SER A 262 7.84 0.02 -13.07
CA SER A 262 7.80 -0.18 -11.62
C SER A 262 6.38 -0.47 -11.12
N GLY A 263 5.38 0.25 -11.64
CA GLY A 263 3.99 0.04 -11.31
C GLY A 263 3.51 -1.35 -11.72
N LEU A 264 3.84 -1.82 -12.92
CA LEU A 264 3.50 -3.17 -13.40
C LEU A 264 4.02 -4.25 -12.43
N LEU A 265 5.29 -4.19 -12.05
CA LEU A 265 5.85 -5.16 -11.10
C LEU A 265 5.27 -4.98 -9.69
N MET A 266 5.08 -3.75 -9.26
CA MET A 266 4.49 -3.45 -7.95
C MET A 266 3.07 -4.02 -7.81
N TRP A 267 2.20 -3.74 -8.78
CA TRP A 267 0.81 -4.21 -8.72
C TRP A 267 0.70 -5.72 -8.99
N THR A 268 1.55 -6.27 -9.85
CA THR A 268 1.67 -7.73 -10.03
C THR A 268 2.05 -8.41 -8.72
N GLY A 269 3.04 -7.88 -8.00
CA GLY A 269 3.44 -8.37 -6.69
C GLY A 269 2.34 -8.24 -5.64
N LYS A 270 1.73 -7.04 -5.53
CA LYS A 270 0.74 -6.74 -4.50
C LYS A 270 -0.61 -7.43 -4.71
N VAL A 271 -1.09 -7.52 -5.95
CA VAL A 271 -2.43 -8.07 -6.22
C VAL A 271 -2.35 -9.55 -6.61
N GLY A 272 -1.30 -9.95 -7.34
CA GLY A 272 -1.17 -11.31 -7.86
C GLY A 272 -0.39 -12.28 -6.98
N LEU A 273 0.55 -11.79 -6.18
CA LEU A 273 1.52 -12.62 -5.46
C LEU A 273 1.58 -12.34 -3.95
N ASP A 274 0.81 -11.37 -3.46
CA ASP A 274 0.64 -11.15 -2.03
C ASP A 274 -0.46 -12.06 -1.47
N GLN A 275 -0.16 -12.76 -0.38
CA GLN A 275 -1.09 -13.72 0.21
C GLN A 275 -2.43 -13.09 0.59
N SER A 276 -2.46 -11.83 1.00
CA SER A 276 -3.69 -11.16 1.39
C SER A 276 -4.68 -11.02 0.23
N CYS A 277 -4.20 -10.80 -0.99
CA CYS A 277 -5.01 -10.71 -2.20
C CYS A 277 -5.30 -12.09 -2.80
N VAL A 278 -4.28 -12.95 -2.91
CA VAL A 278 -4.45 -14.29 -3.46
C VAL A 278 -5.49 -15.07 -2.65
N GLN A 279 -5.47 -14.97 -1.33
CA GLN A 279 -6.44 -15.60 -0.44
C GLN A 279 -7.88 -15.17 -0.75
N ARG A 280 -8.12 -13.90 -1.09
CA ARG A 280 -9.44 -13.40 -1.51
C ARG A 280 -9.82 -13.87 -2.91
N ILE A 281 -8.87 -13.88 -3.85
CA ILE A 281 -9.11 -14.35 -5.22
C ILE A 281 -9.51 -15.83 -5.20
N VAL A 282 -8.78 -16.68 -4.48
CA VAL A 282 -9.08 -18.13 -4.40
C VAL A 282 -10.27 -18.46 -3.50
N SER A 283 -10.82 -17.50 -2.75
CA SER A 283 -12.09 -17.65 -2.01
C SER A 283 -13.32 -17.62 -2.90
N LEU A 284 -13.17 -17.24 -4.18
CA LEU A 284 -14.24 -17.20 -5.17
C LEU A 284 -14.55 -18.59 -5.72
N PRO A 285 -15.82 -18.85 -6.14
CA PRO A 285 -16.28 -20.17 -6.53
C PRO A 285 -15.61 -20.73 -7.82
N SER A 286 -15.20 -19.86 -8.75
CA SER A 286 -14.59 -20.28 -10.01
C SER A 286 -13.66 -19.22 -10.57
N TYR A 287 -12.81 -19.63 -11.54
CA TYR A 287 -11.94 -18.74 -12.27
C TYR A 287 -12.68 -17.59 -12.96
N THR A 288 -13.88 -17.85 -13.52
CA THR A 288 -14.71 -16.80 -14.15
C THR A 288 -15.13 -15.72 -13.15
N HIS A 289 -15.45 -16.09 -11.90
CA HIS A 289 -15.73 -15.12 -10.84
C HIS A 289 -14.49 -14.34 -10.44
N ALA A 290 -13.31 -14.98 -10.39
CA ALA A 290 -12.04 -14.33 -10.13
C ALA A 290 -11.69 -13.30 -11.20
N LYS A 291 -11.84 -13.67 -12.49
CA LYS A 291 -11.66 -12.78 -13.64
C LYS A 291 -12.56 -11.53 -13.55
N LYS A 292 -13.85 -11.71 -13.30
CA LYS A 292 -14.80 -10.61 -13.11
C LYS A 292 -14.41 -9.72 -11.91
N SER A 293 -14.03 -10.34 -10.79
CA SER A 293 -13.62 -9.62 -9.59
C SER A 293 -12.38 -8.76 -9.83
N LEU A 294 -11.37 -9.29 -10.54
CA LEU A 294 -10.14 -8.55 -10.88
C LEU A 294 -10.40 -7.38 -11.85
N LEU A 295 -11.31 -7.55 -12.82
CA LEU A 295 -11.70 -6.45 -13.72
C LEU A 295 -12.39 -5.32 -12.96
N ILE A 296 -13.37 -5.65 -12.12
CA ILE A 296 -14.07 -4.66 -11.29
C ILE A 296 -13.09 -3.98 -10.33
N ALA A 297 -12.21 -4.75 -9.70
CA ALA A 297 -11.20 -4.23 -8.79
C ALA A 297 -10.21 -3.30 -9.52
N GLY A 298 -9.74 -3.66 -10.71
CA GLY A 298 -8.84 -2.83 -11.50
C GLY A 298 -9.46 -1.47 -11.87
N ILE A 299 -10.71 -1.46 -12.32
CA ILE A 299 -11.44 -0.23 -12.64
C ILE A 299 -11.66 0.63 -11.39
N GLY A 300 -12.14 0.02 -10.30
CA GLY A 300 -12.38 0.74 -9.04
C GLY A 300 -11.08 1.33 -8.46
N PHE A 301 -9.98 0.57 -8.52
CA PHE A 301 -8.67 1.03 -8.11
C PHE A 301 -8.18 2.23 -8.92
N LEU A 302 -8.24 2.13 -10.27
CA LEU A 302 -7.86 3.23 -11.16
C LEU A 302 -8.65 4.49 -10.86
N PHE A 303 -9.97 4.36 -10.69
CA PHE A 303 -10.84 5.49 -10.37
C PHE A 303 -10.39 6.19 -9.09
N ILE A 304 -10.33 5.48 -7.96
CA ILE A 304 -9.98 6.08 -6.66
C ILE A 304 -8.57 6.69 -6.70
N MET A 305 -7.59 5.99 -7.27
CA MET A 305 -6.21 6.43 -7.29
C MET A 305 -5.95 7.63 -8.20
N ILE A 306 -6.61 7.71 -9.37
CA ILE A 306 -6.50 8.88 -10.26
C ILE A 306 -7.09 10.11 -9.55
N PHE A 307 -8.26 9.97 -8.89
CA PHE A 307 -8.83 11.06 -8.10
C PHE A 307 -7.92 11.45 -6.93
N THR A 308 -7.28 10.48 -6.26
CA THR A 308 -6.33 10.75 -5.18
C THR A 308 -5.10 11.54 -5.69
N CYS A 309 -4.55 11.19 -6.85
CA CYS A 309 -3.48 11.97 -7.48
C CYS A 309 -3.97 13.38 -7.85
N PHE A 310 -5.19 13.48 -8.38
CA PHE A 310 -5.78 14.75 -8.80
C PHE A 310 -6.06 15.69 -7.62
N ILE A 311 -6.41 15.16 -6.44
CA ILE A 311 -6.53 15.98 -5.22
C ILE A 311 -5.22 16.72 -4.92
N GLY A 312 -4.05 16.12 -5.18
CA GLY A 312 -2.77 16.82 -5.03
C GLY A 312 -2.62 18.03 -5.96
N ILE A 313 -3.17 17.94 -7.16
CA ILE A 313 -3.23 19.06 -8.12
C ILE A 313 -4.21 20.15 -7.65
N ILE A 314 -5.36 19.73 -7.12
CA ILE A 314 -6.32 20.68 -6.50
C ILE A 314 -5.67 21.41 -5.32
N MET A 315 -4.97 20.68 -4.44
CA MET A 315 -4.23 21.27 -3.31
C MET A 315 -3.20 22.29 -3.78
N PHE A 316 -2.44 21.97 -4.82
CA PHE A 316 -1.47 22.90 -5.38
C PHE A 316 -2.15 24.16 -5.92
N SER A 317 -3.21 23.99 -6.72
CA SER A 317 -3.93 25.13 -7.27
C SER A 317 -4.60 26.00 -6.19
N TYR A 318 -5.09 25.37 -5.12
CA TYR A 318 -5.66 26.07 -3.97
C TYR A 318 -4.59 26.89 -3.24
N TYR A 319 -3.37 26.36 -3.05
CA TYR A 319 -2.23 27.03 -2.42
C TYR A 319 -1.27 27.67 -3.42
N TYR A 320 -1.71 27.94 -4.64
CA TYR A 320 -0.88 28.60 -5.66
C TYR A 320 -0.39 29.96 -5.17
N GLY A 321 0.93 30.18 -5.23
CA GLY A 321 1.59 31.40 -4.75
C GLY A 321 1.66 31.56 -3.22
N CYS A 322 1.17 30.58 -2.42
CA CYS A 322 1.30 30.57 -0.97
C CYS A 322 1.45 29.15 -0.42
N ASP A 323 2.69 28.65 -0.43
CA ASP A 323 2.99 27.28 -0.01
C ASP A 323 2.96 27.12 1.52
N PRO A 324 2.04 26.31 2.09
CA PRO A 324 1.95 26.08 3.52
C PRO A 324 3.21 25.45 4.16
N ILE A 325 4.00 24.71 3.37
CA ILE A 325 5.25 24.10 3.85
C ILE A 325 6.32 25.17 3.98
N GLN A 326 6.50 26.00 2.96
CA GLN A 326 7.46 27.10 2.98
C GLN A 326 7.06 28.20 3.98
N ALA A 327 5.75 28.41 4.15
CA ALA A 327 5.21 29.33 5.17
C ALA A 327 5.37 28.79 6.62
N GLY A 328 5.86 27.56 6.81
CA GLY A 328 6.07 26.98 8.14
C GLY A 328 4.79 26.48 8.84
N LEU A 329 3.63 26.56 8.18
CA LEU A 329 2.34 26.10 8.73
C LEU A 329 2.28 24.58 8.82
N VAL A 330 2.96 23.90 7.91
CA VAL A 330 3.03 22.44 7.82
C VAL A 330 4.48 21.98 7.86
N SER A 331 4.84 21.18 8.86
CA SER A 331 6.23 20.75 9.10
C SER A 331 6.72 19.63 8.20
N LYS A 332 5.83 18.84 7.57
CA LYS A 332 6.16 17.70 6.69
C LYS A 332 5.10 17.54 5.61
N PRO A 333 5.47 17.12 4.38
CA PRO A 333 4.51 16.90 3.29
C PRO A 333 3.35 15.96 3.65
N ASP A 334 3.60 14.91 4.45
CA ASP A 334 2.58 13.95 4.87
C ASP A 334 1.46 14.58 5.74
N LYS A 335 1.67 15.79 6.28
CA LYS A 335 0.67 16.56 7.04
C LYS A 335 -0.13 17.55 6.19
N LEU A 336 0.22 17.72 4.92
CA LEU A 336 -0.40 18.71 4.04
C LEU A 336 -1.87 18.37 3.75
N MET A 337 -2.17 17.09 3.51
CA MET A 337 -3.54 16.66 3.21
C MET A 337 -4.53 16.90 4.36
N PRO A 338 -4.25 16.53 5.63
CA PRO A 338 -5.12 16.88 6.76
C PRO A 338 -5.28 18.39 6.94
N PHE A 339 -4.22 19.15 6.73
CA PHE A 339 -4.27 20.62 6.79
C PHE A 339 -5.21 21.20 5.73
N PHE A 340 -5.09 20.76 4.47
CA PHE A 340 -5.97 21.16 3.38
C PHE A 340 -7.44 20.84 3.66
N ILE A 341 -7.72 19.64 4.21
CA ILE A 341 -9.10 19.24 4.56
C ILE A 341 -9.68 20.15 5.62
N GLN A 342 -8.91 20.51 6.64
CA GLN A 342 -9.36 21.45 7.67
C GLN A 342 -9.63 22.84 7.08
N ASP A 343 -8.79 23.29 6.18
CA ASP A 343 -8.90 24.60 5.55
C ASP A 343 -10.17 24.71 4.68
N ILE A 344 -10.44 23.71 3.81
CA ILE A 344 -11.59 23.75 2.89
C ILE A 344 -12.90 23.25 3.49
N MET A 345 -12.87 22.37 4.50
CA MET A 345 -14.04 21.66 5.03
C MET A 345 -14.27 21.87 6.53
N GLY A 346 -13.35 22.52 7.25
CA GLY A 346 -13.43 22.68 8.70
C GLY A 346 -14.71 23.38 9.17
N HIS A 347 -15.30 24.23 8.34
CA HIS A 347 -16.57 24.89 8.58
C HIS A 347 -17.82 24.02 8.28
N LEU A 348 -17.65 22.88 7.59
CA LEU A 348 -18.73 21.97 7.24
C LEU A 348 -18.88 20.88 8.30
N ILE A 349 -20.03 20.85 8.98
CA ILE A 349 -20.30 19.94 10.08
C ILE A 349 -20.14 18.47 9.65
N GLY A 350 -19.25 17.72 10.29
CA GLY A 350 -19.03 16.28 10.08
C GLY A 350 -18.13 15.94 8.89
N MET A 351 -17.73 16.88 8.05
CA MET A 351 -16.93 16.60 6.84
C MET A 351 -15.46 16.25 7.14
N PRO A 352 -14.75 16.94 8.04
CA PRO A 352 -13.44 16.49 8.49
C PRO A 352 -13.47 15.06 9.06
N GLY A 353 -14.56 14.72 9.77
CA GLY A 353 -14.80 13.37 10.29
C GLY A 353 -14.93 12.31 9.20
N VAL A 354 -15.60 12.62 8.08
CA VAL A 354 -15.70 11.73 6.91
C VAL A 354 -14.32 11.46 6.32
N PHE A 355 -13.48 12.49 6.13
CA PHE A 355 -12.13 12.32 5.60
C PHE A 355 -11.24 11.51 6.53
N ILE A 356 -11.23 11.81 7.81
CA ILE A 356 -10.47 11.03 8.80
C ILE A 356 -10.96 9.57 8.81
N SER A 357 -12.27 9.35 8.73
CA SER A 357 -12.85 8.00 8.59
C SER A 357 -12.38 7.29 7.33
N CYS A 358 -12.19 8.01 6.21
CA CYS A 358 -11.60 7.47 4.98
C CYS A 358 -10.16 6.98 5.21
N VAL A 359 -9.30 7.81 5.80
CA VAL A 359 -7.90 7.48 6.05
C VAL A 359 -7.76 6.27 6.98
N PHE A 360 -8.58 6.22 8.04
CA PHE A 360 -8.63 5.06 8.93
C PHE A 360 -9.24 3.83 8.26
N SER A 361 -10.28 3.97 7.45
CA SER A 361 -10.86 2.87 6.67
C SER A 361 -9.82 2.21 5.77
N ALA A 362 -9.05 3.02 5.04
CA ALA A 362 -7.97 2.54 4.20
C ALA A 362 -6.88 1.79 4.99
N SER A 363 -6.55 2.30 6.18
CA SER A 363 -5.55 1.66 7.04
C SER A 363 -6.05 0.40 7.72
N LEU A 364 -7.28 0.40 8.22
CA LEU A 364 -7.92 -0.75 8.86
C LEU A 364 -8.09 -1.92 7.88
N SER A 365 -8.49 -1.64 6.63
CA SER A 365 -8.60 -2.64 5.57
C SER A 365 -7.25 -3.27 5.27
N SER A 366 -6.19 -2.45 5.09
CA SER A 366 -4.83 -2.96 4.83
C SER A 366 -4.28 -3.75 6.02
N LEU A 367 -4.49 -3.29 7.25
CA LEU A 367 -4.02 -3.96 8.47
C LEU A 367 -4.73 -5.29 8.69
N SER A 368 -6.06 -5.34 8.61
CA SER A 368 -6.85 -6.56 8.82
C SER A 368 -6.53 -7.64 7.80
N ALA A 369 -6.37 -7.23 6.53
CA ALA A 369 -5.95 -8.11 5.44
C ALA A 369 -4.57 -8.71 5.69
N SER A 370 -3.62 -7.87 6.08
CA SER A 370 -2.24 -8.27 6.34
C SER A 370 -2.14 -9.16 7.59
N LEU A 371 -2.85 -8.85 8.67
CA LEU A 371 -2.89 -9.68 9.89
C LEU A 371 -3.47 -11.06 9.61
N ASN A 372 -4.57 -11.14 8.86
CA ASN A 372 -5.21 -12.42 8.53
C ASN A 372 -4.31 -13.30 7.64
N SER A 373 -3.69 -12.71 6.60
CA SER A 373 -2.76 -13.42 5.71
C SER A 373 -1.47 -13.83 6.43
N PHE A 374 -0.92 -12.95 7.28
CA PHE A 374 0.25 -13.23 8.09
C PHE A 374 0.03 -14.43 9.01
N ALA A 375 -1.11 -14.47 9.71
CA ALA A 375 -1.46 -15.59 10.58
C ALA A 375 -1.58 -16.90 9.79
N GLY A 376 -2.15 -16.87 8.60
CA GLY A 376 -2.22 -18.04 7.71
C GLY A 376 -0.84 -18.52 7.26
N VAL A 377 0.03 -17.63 6.81
CA VAL A 377 1.40 -17.99 6.37
C VAL A 377 2.22 -18.56 7.53
N VAL A 378 2.23 -17.90 8.69
CA VAL A 378 2.95 -18.38 9.88
C VAL A 378 2.44 -19.75 10.31
N TYR A 379 1.13 -19.95 10.31
CA TYR A 379 0.55 -21.23 10.66
C TYR A 379 0.92 -22.34 9.68
N PHE A 380 0.70 -22.14 8.37
CA PHE A 380 0.93 -23.19 7.37
C PHE A 380 2.41 -23.53 7.14
N ASP A 381 3.29 -22.54 7.18
CA ASP A 381 4.69 -22.71 6.79
C ASP A 381 5.59 -23.09 7.98
N TYR A 382 5.26 -22.62 9.19
CA TYR A 382 6.15 -22.76 10.35
C TYR A 382 5.56 -23.59 11.51
N ILE A 383 4.23 -23.61 11.69
CA ILE A 383 3.62 -24.30 12.85
C ILE A 383 3.06 -25.67 12.44
N LYS A 384 2.22 -25.73 11.41
CA LYS A 384 1.56 -26.96 10.95
C LYS A 384 2.52 -28.10 10.62
N PRO A 385 3.71 -27.88 10.01
CA PRO A 385 4.64 -28.96 9.71
C PRO A 385 5.23 -29.66 10.94
N HIS A 386 5.23 -28.99 12.11
CA HIS A 386 5.88 -29.51 13.33
C HIS A 386 4.89 -30.12 14.33
N ILE A 387 3.62 -29.72 14.26
CA ILE A 387 2.62 -30.12 15.26
C ILE A 387 1.32 -30.48 14.57
N ARG A 388 0.76 -31.66 14.86
CA ARG A 388 -0.58 -32.05 14.38
C ARG A 388 -1.66 -31.43 15.28
N HIS A 389 -2.61 -30.75 14.67
CA HIS A 389 -3.70 -30.04 15.38
C HIS A 389 -5.05 -30.41 14.81
N THR A 390 -6.09 -30.28 15.66
CA THR A 390 -7.47 -30.20 15.20
C THR A 390 -7.72 -28.80 14.64
N ASP A 391 -8.69 -28.64 13.73
CA ASP A 391 -9.04 -27.35 13.13
C ASP A 391 -9.35 -26.26 14.17
N ALA A 392 -9.98 -26.62 15.28
CA ALA A 392 -10.25 -25.69 16.39
C ALA A 392 -8.96 -25.12 17.02
N ARG A 393 -7.93 -25.99 17.22
CA ARG A 393 -6.63 -25.54 17.72
C ARG A 393 -5.88 -24.71 16.69
N ALA A 394 -5.94 -25.09 15.42
CA ALA A 394 -5.36 -24.32 14.31
C ALA A 394 -5.90 -22.90 14.29
N ASN A 395 -7.22 -22.74 14.35
CA ASN A 395 -7.87 -21.44 14.42
C ASN A 395 -7.48 -20.65 15.68
N GLY A 396 -7.35 -21.33 16.83
CA GLY A 396 -6.86 -20.70 18.08
C GLY A 396 -5.44 -20.16 17.96
N ILE A 397 -4.53 -20.92 17.33
CA ILE A 397 -3.14 -20.50 17.08
C ILE A 397 -3.11 -19.28 16.14
N MET A 398 -3.88 -19.29 15.04
CA MET A 398 -3.92 -18.15 14.13
C MET A 398 -4.45 -16.90 14.82
N LYS A 399 -5.47 -17.02 15.68
CA LYS A 399 -5.97 -15.91 16.50
C LYS A 399 -4.90 -15.36 17.44
N LEU A 400 -4.11 -16.22 18.07
CA LEU A 400 -3.00 -15.81 18.91
C LEU A 400 -1.93 -15.05 18.12
N VAL A 401 -1.59 -15.52 16.91
CA VAL A 401 -0.63 -14.82 16.02
C VAL A 401 -1.15 -13.42 15.68
N ILE A 402 -2.45 -13.26 15.38
CA ILE A 402 -3.06 -11.94 15.12
C ILE A 402 -2.92 -11.01 16.33
N ILE A 403 -3.16 -11.51 17.55
CA ILE A 403 -3.02 -10.72 18.79
C ILE A 403 -1.58 -10.26 19.00
N VAL A 404 -0.61 -11.18 18.86
CA VAL A 404 0.82 -10.87 19.03
C VAL A 404 1.29 -9.83 18.01
N MET A 405 0.90 -9.99 16.74
CA MET A 405 1.24 -9.02 15.70
C MET A 405 0.53 -7.69 15.88
N GLY A 406 -0.71 -7.69 16.39
CA GLY A 406 -1.42 -6.47 16.75
C GLY A 406 -0.72 -5.69 17.87
N ALA A 407 -0.28 -6.38 18.92
CA ALA A 407 0.53 -5.77 19.98
C ALA A 407 1.86 -5.21 19.44
N TYR A 408 2.50 -5.94 18.52
CA TYR A 408 3.70 -5.45 17.83
C TYR A 408 3.41 -4.18 17.01
N CYS A 409 2.27 -4.08 16.31
CA CYS A 409 1.89 -2.87 15.55
C CYS A 409 1.79 -1.64 16.45
N ILE A 410 1.21 -1.80 17.66
CA ILE A 410 1.09 -0.72 18.63
C ILE A 410 2.48 -0.24 19.08
N LEU A 411 3.35 -1.16 19.47
CA LEU A 411 4.71 -0.86 19.89
C LEU A 411 5.58 -0.31 18.77
N GLY A 412 5.45 -0.84 17.57
CA GLY A 412 6.19 -0.42 16.38
C GLY A 412 5.89 1.02 15.94
N GLY A 413 4.75 1.59 16.34
CA GLY A 413 4.43 3.01 16.11
C GLY A 413 5.49 3.97 16.69
N TYR A 414 6.16 3.61 17.79
CA TYR A 414 7.26 4.39 18.35
C TYR A 414 8.52 4.41 17.45
N MET A 415 8.70 3.39 16.60
CA MET A 415 9.80 3.35 15.65
C MET A 415 9.51 4.22 14.40
N VAL A 416 8.25 4.18 13.93
CA VAL A 416 7.83 4.87 12.69
C VAL A 416 7.89 6.39 12.82
N GLN A 417 7.69 6.96 14.00
CA GLN A 417 7.73 8.42 14.22
C GLN A 417 9.05 9.07 13.81
N ASN A 418 10.15 8.30 13.76
CA ASN A 418 11.49 8.78 13.42
C ASN A 418 11.75 8.82 11.90
N PHE A 419 10.81 8.39 11.05
CA PHE A 419 10.97 8.43 9.60
C PHE A 419 10.76 9.85 9.06
N ASN A 420 11.67 10.31 8.17
CA ASN A 420 11.59 11.65 7.58
C ASN A 420 10.52 11.74 6.50
N SER A 421 10.48 10.77 5.57
CA SER A 421 9.46 10.63 4.53
C SER A 421 8.93 9.21 4.54
N ILE A 422 7.63 9.08 4.82
CA ILE A 422 6.98 7.76 4.96
C ILE A 422 6.87 7.09 3.60
N ILE A 423 6.45 7.82 2.56
CA ILE A 423 6.28 7.26 1.22
C ILE A 423 7.60 6.74 0.65
N GLN A 424 8.67 7.53 0.74
CA GLN A 424 9.98 7.12 0.23
C GLN A 424 10.51 5.90 0.99
N THR A 425 10.35 5.88 2.32
CA THR A 425 10.75 4.75 3.17
C THR A 425 10.00 3.49 2.78
N MET A 426 8.67 3.55 2.62
CA MET A 426 7.85 2.42 2.20
C MET A 426 8.24 1.89 0.82
N TRP A 427 8.46 2.78 -0.15
CA TRP A 427 8.84 2.37 -1.51
C TRP A 427 10.24 1.75 -1.54
N THR A 428 11.15 2.24 -0.72
CA THR A 428 12.50 1.68 -0.56
C THR A 428 12.46 0.28 0.03
N ILE A 429 11.74 0.08 1.14
CA ILE A 429 11.59 -1.21 1.81
C ILE A 429 10.91 -2.23 0.88
N THR A 430 9.79 -1.84 0.27
CA THR A 430 9.08 -2.72 -0.68
C THR A 430 9.91 -3.02 -1.93
N GLY A 431 10.81 -2.12 -2.32
CA GLY A 431 11.71 -2.28 -3.45
C GLY A 431 12.65 -3.48 -3.31
N ILE A 432 13.16 -3.72 -2.10
CA ILE A 432 14.04 -4.86 -1.81
C ILE A 432 13.31 -6.19 -2.03
N ASN A 433 12.12 -6.30 -1.46
CA ASN A 433 11.37 -7.56 -1.41
C ASN A 433 10.56 -7.83 -2.69
N THR A 434 9.77 -6.85 -3.14
CA THR A 434 8.81 -7.07 -4.24
C THR A 434 9.50 -7.48 -5.54
N GLY A 435 10.66 -6.87 -5.87
CA GLY A 435 11.41 -7.21 -7.06
C GLY A 435 11.88 -8.66 -7.07
N ALA A 436 12.50 -9.11 -5.98
CA ALA A 436 12.98 -10.49 -5.85
C ALA A 436 11.85 -11.51 -5.85
N VAL A 437 10.74 -11.23 -5.12
CA VAL A 437 9.58 -12.12 -5.05
C VAL A 437 8.90 -12.24 -6.41
N VAL A 438 8.56 -11.11 -7.05
CA VAL A 438 7.96 -11.13 -8.39
C VAL A 438 8.90 -11.84 -9.39
N GLY A 439 10.19 -11.53 -9.31
CA GLY A 439 11.21 -12.16 -10.15
C GLY A 439 11.21 -13.68 -10.06
N VAL A 440 11.17 -14.27 -8.86
CA VAL A 440 11.19 -15.73 -8.70
C VAL A 440 9.87 -16.40 -9.11
N PHE A 441 8.72 -15.76 -8.89
CA PHE A 441 7.44 -16.27 -9.38
C PHE A 441 7.40 -16.29 -10.91
N LEU A 442 7.78 -15.17 -11.54
CA LEU A 442 7.86 -15.10 -13.01
C LEU A 442 8.91 -16.09 -13.55
N LEU A 443 10.07 -16.22 -12.90
CA LEU A 443 11.07 -17.23 -13.26
C LEU A 443 10.48 -18.64 -13.25
N GLY A 444 9.71 -18.99 -12.21
CA GLY A 444 9.03 -20.27 -12.10
C GLY A 444 7.99 -20.51 -13.18
N MET A 445 7.22 -19.47 -13.55
CA MET A 445 6.16 -19.55 -14.54
C MET A 445 6.66 -19.52 -16.00
N PHE A 446 7.79 -18.85 -16.26
CA PHE A 446 8.28 -18.62 -17.63
C PHE A 446 9.53 -19.40 -18.01
N VAL A 447 10.32 -19.89 -17.06
CA VAL A 447 11.60 -20.55 -17.35
C VAL A 447 11.57 -22.02 -16.94
N PRO A 448 11.19 -22.96 -17.84
CA PRO A 448 11.07 -24.40 -17.52
C PRO A 448 12.40 -25.06 -17.09
N ARG A 449 13.53 -24.55 -17.58
CA ARG A 449 14.87 -25.10 -17.28
C ARG A 449 15.41 -24.70 -15.92
N CYS A 450 14.74 -23.80 -15.19
CA CYS A 450 15.22 -23.31 -13.90
C CYS A 450 15.05 -24.37 -12.81
N SER A 451 16.17 -24.79 -12.20
CA SER A 451 16.20 -25.71 -11.06
C SER A 451 15.97 -24.95 -9.73
N ALA A 452 15.60 -25.69 -8.68
CA ALA A 452 15.42 -25.14 -7.34
C ALA A 452 16.69 -24.43 -6.80
N LYS A 453 17.88 -24.99 -7.08
CA LYS A 453 19.17 -24.41 -6.68
C LYS A 453 19.37 -23.03 -7.32
N VAL A 454 19.05 -22.91 -8.60
CA VAL A 454 19.16 -21.64 -9.34
C VAL A 454 18.18 -20.59 -8.81
N ALA A 455 16.94 -20.99 -8.52
CA ALA A 455 15.95 -20.07 -7.94
C ALA A 455 16.40 -19.54 -6.56
N VAL A 456 16.85 -20.41 -5.66
CA VAL A 456 17.35 -20.04 -4.34
C VAL A 456 18.53 -19.07 -4.42
N THR A 457 19.54 -19.40 -5.23
CA THR A 457 20.72 -18.53 -5.38
C THR A 457 20.38 -17.20 -6.06
N GLY A 458 19.42 -17.19 -6.99
CA GLY A 458 18.93 -15.99 -7.66
C GLY A 458 18.21 -15.03 -6.71
N ILE A 459 17.36 -15.55 -5.80
CA ILE A 459 16.71 -14.75 -4.77
C ILE A 459 17.76 -14.11 -3.85
N ILE A 460 18.68 -14.92 -3.31
CA ILE A 460 19.73 -14.45 -2.41
C ILE A 460 20.58 -13.38 -3.07
N PHE A 461 21.01 -13.63 -4.31
CA PHE A 461 21.80 -12.66 -5.08
C PHE A 461 21.05 -11.33 -5.25
N SER A 462 19.78 -11.39 -5.67
CA SER A 462 18.97 -10.18 -5.86
C SER A 462 18.78 -9.39 -4.55
N VAL A 463 18.41 -10.08 -3.45
CA VAL A 463 18.19 -9.43 -2.16
C VAL A 463 19.47 -8.78 -1.63
N VAL A 464 20.61 -9.48 -1.68
CA VAL A 464 21.91 -8.96 -1.21
C VAL A 464 22.36 -7.77 -2.06
N ALA A 465 22.26 -7.89 -3.40
CA ALA A 465 22.63 -6.80 -4.30
C ALA A 465 21.73 -5.56 -4.10
N MET A 466 20.42 -5.76 -3.95
CA MET A 466 19.48 -4.66 -3.69
C MET A 466 19.71 -4.01 -2.33
N LEU A 467 19.98 -4.79 -1.28
CA LEU A 467 20.35 -4.25 0.02
C LEU A 467 21.60 -3.37 -0.08
N TRP A 468 22.63 -3.85 -0.77
CA TRP A 468 23.86 -3.08 -0.98
C TRP A 468 23.61 -1.77 -1.75
N ILE A 469 22.86 -1.81 -2.86
CA ILE A 469 22.51 -0.61 -3.64
C ILE A 469 21.72 0.38 -2.78
N ILE A 470 20.69 -0.10 -2.08
CA ILE A 470 19.78 0.77 -1.32
C ILE A 470 20.47 1.40 -0.11
N ILE A 471 21.32 0.66 0.61
CA ILE A 471 22.07 1.20 1.75
C ILE A 471 22.98 2.34 1.28
N ASN A 472 23.75 2.14 0.19
CA ASN A 472 24.60 3.18 -0.36
C ASN A 472 23.80 4.39 -0.91
N ALA A 473 22.65 4.14 -1.56
CA ALA A 473 21.75 5.20 -2.00
C ALA A 473 21.22 6.03 -0.82
N GLN A 474 20.87 5.39 0.31
CA GLN A 474 20.42 6.09 1.53
C GLN A 474 21.55 6.90 2.19
N ILE A 475 22.78 6.39 2.17
CA ILE A 475 23.96 7.13 2.65
C ILE A 475 24.16 8.40 1.78
N ASN A 476 24.12 8.26 0.45
CA ASN A 476 24.24 9.38 -0.48
C ASN A 476 23.09 10.40 -0.32
N PHE A 477 21.86 9.93 -0.08
CA PHE A 477 20.71 10.79 0.16
C PHE A 477 20.88 11.60 1.46
N LYS A 478 21.31 10.96 2.57
CA LYS A 478 21.60 11.65 3.83
C LYS A 478 22.78 12.64 3.70
N ALA A 479 23.77 12.31 2.88
CA ALA A 479 24.89 13.20 2.59
C ALA A 479 24.51 14.38 1.66
N GLY A 480 23.25 14.43 1.18
CA GLY A 480 22.78 15.48 0.27
C GLY A 480 23.31 15.35 -1.17
N LEU A 481 23.92 14.21 -1.50
CA LEU A 481 24.46 13.95 -2.84
C LEU A 481 23.36 13.55 -3.84
N ILE A 482 22.24 13.02 -3.35
CA ILE A 482 21.04 12.72 -4.12
C ILE A 482 19.93 13.63 -3.61
N ARG A 483 19.37 14.45 -4.50
CA ARG A 483 18.23 15.31 -4.22
C ARG A 483 17.26 15.21 -5.39
N TYR A 484 15.97 15.28 -5.09
CA TYR A 484 14.93 15.37 -6.11
C TYR A 484 14.39 16.79 -6.13
N ASP A 485 14.29 17.36 -7.33
CA ASP A 485 13.79 18.72 -7.50
C ASP A 485 12.32 18.81 -7.10
N VAL A 486 12.05 19.68 -6.16
CA VAL A 486 10.70 20.08 -5.77
C VAL A 486 10.26 21.16 -6.76
N LEU A 487 9.07 20.97 -7.34
CA LEU A 487 8.52 21.98 -8.24
C LEU A 487 8.21 23.27 -7.46
N PRO A 488 8.50 24.44 -8.05
CA PRO A 488 8.39 25.72 -7.35
C PRO A 488 6.94 26.02 -6.96
N ASN A 489 6.76 26.58 -5.78
CA ASN A 489 5.57 27.27 -5.35
C ASN A 489 6.03 28.48 -4.52
N GLY A 490 5.42 29.64 -4.72
CA GLY A 490 5.86 30.91 -4.12
C GLY A 490 5.22 31.18 -2.76
N LEU A 491 5.61 32.33 -2.17
CA LEU A 491 4.96 32.95 -1.01
C LEU A 491 4.35 34.31 -1.36
N ASP A 492 4.38 34.67 -2.65
CA ASP A 492 4.09 36.03 -3.13
C ASP A 492 2.60 36.42 -2.95
N GLN A 493 1.72 35.44 -2.85
CA GLN A 493 0.27 35.65 -2.69
C GLN A 493 -0.24 35.32 -1.27
N CYS A 494 0.65 35.10 -0.29
CA CYS A 494 0.24 34.80 1.08
C CYS A 494 -0.44 35.99 1.78
N GLU A 495 -0.13 37.24 1.39
CA GLU A 495 -0.76 38.45 1.95
C GLU A 495 -2.28 38.52 1.70
N ALA A 496 -2.73 37.96 0.57
CA ALA A 496 -4.16 37.96 0.21
C ALA A 496 -4.98 36.89 1.00
N ARG A 497 -4.32 36.05 1.78
CA ARG A 497 -4.94 34.95 2.50
C ARG A 497 -4.69 35.16 3.99
N ASP A 498 -5.22 35.90 4.77
CA ASP A 498 -5.10 36.01 6.25
C ASP A 498 -3.97 35.17 6.97
N PHE A 499 -3.16 34.44 6.21
CA PHE A 499 -1.98 33.68 6.68
C PHE A 499 -0.89 34.61 7.23
N GLN A 500 -0.82 35.84 6.78
CA GLN A 500 0.07 36.86 7.36
C GLN A 500 -0.24 37.11 8.84
N VAL A 501 -1.48 37.01 9.27
CA VAL A 501 -1.86 37.12 10.68
C VAL A 501 -1.26 35.96 11.48
N ILE A 502 -1.25 34.74 10.90
CA ILE A 502 -0.67 33.57 11.54
C ILE A 502 0.87 33.62 11.50
N LEU A 503 1.46 34.06 10.38
CA LEU A 503 2.91 34.27 10.25
C LEU A 503 3.42 35.34 11.20
N ASN A 504 2.71 36.46 11.34
CA ASN A 504 3.08 37.51 12.26
C ASN A 504 2.90 37.08 13.73
N SER A 505 1.96 36.20 14.04
CA SER A 505 1.79 35.63 15.39
C SER A 505 2.90 34.64 15.75
N ILE A 506 3.44 33.91 14.76
CA ILE A 506 4.55 32.99 14.95
C ILE A 506 5.88 33.74 15.03
N ASN A 507 6.07 34.79 14.20
CA ASN A 507 7.29 35.58 14.12
C ASN A 507 7.34 36.77 15.10
N GLY A 508 6.24 37.11 15.77
CA GLY A 508 6.09 38.31 16.61
C GLY A 508 6.97 38.35 17.87
N ASN A 509 7.82 37.35 18.13
CA ASN A 509 8.75 37.36 19.25
C ASN A 509 10.24 37.34 18.88
N THR A 510 10.60 37.46 17.60
CA THR A 510 11.99 37.61 17.22
C THR A 510 12.19 38.89 16.41
N THR A 511 12.72 39.91 17.05
CA THR A 511 13.41 41.05 16.40
C THR A 511 14.72 40.63 15.72
N THR A 512 14.90 39.39 15.38
CA THR A 512 15.83 38.97 14.37
C THR A 512 15.17 39.23 13.02
N PRO A 513 15.82 39.99 12.11
CA PRO A 513 15.38 40.03 10.72
C PRO A 513 15.16 38.61 10.31
N ALA A 514 13.97 38.33 9.70
CA ALA A 514 13.70 37.04 9.10
C ALA A 514 15.02 36.58 8.48
N PRO A 515 15.53 35.38 8.83
CA PRO A 515 16.70 34.90 8.10
C PRO A 515 16.31 35.15 6.66
N THR A 516 17.07 36.02 5.97
CA THR A 516 16.99 36.10 4.53
C THR A 516 17.12 34.63 4.13
N MET A 517 15.98 33.97 3.97
CA MET A 517 15.95 32.67 3.34
C MET A 517 16.62 32.99 2.02
N GLU A 518 17.91 32.64 1.91
CA GLU A 518 18.54 32.52 0.63
C GLU A 518 17.51 31.80 -0.20
N ALA A 519 17.00 32.48 -1.22
CA ALA A 519 16.08 31.91 -2.19
C ALA A 519 16.63 30.52 -2.47
N PRO A 520 15.85 29.46 -2.26
CA PRO A 520 16.37 28.11 -2.34
C PRO A 520 17.23 28.09 -3.57
N PRO A 521 18.54 27.74 -3.48
CA PRO A 521 19.52 28.00 -4.52
C PRO A 521 18.87 27.61 -5.83
N GLN A 522 18.76 28.56 -6.77
CA GLN A 522 18.06 28.33 -8.05
C GLN A 522 18.55 27.00 -8.54
N VAL A 523 17.65 26.03 -8.61
CA VAL A 523 18.00 24.64 -8.87
C VAL A 523 18.47 24.55 -10.30
N THR A 524 19.74 24.86 -10.48
CA THR A 524 20.47 24.40 -11.63
C THR A 524 20.51 22.88 -11.50
N THR A 525 19.75 22.22 -12.36
CA THR A 525 19.72 20.76 -12.64
C THR A 525 20.29 19.90 -11.48
N ALA A 526 19.43 19.21 -10.79
CA ALA A 526 19.64 18.48 -9.52
C ALA A 526 20.80 17.48 -9.46
N PHE A 527 21.41 17.21 -10.57
CA PHE A 527 22.69 16.53 -10.66
C PHE A 527 23.71 17.56 -11.12
N GLY A 528 24.62 17.93 -10.22
CA GLY A 528 25.80 18.69 -10.63
C GLY A 528 26.32 18.09 -11.93
N SER A 529 26.34 18.89 -12.99
CA SER A 529 26.58 18.48 -14.38
C SER A 529 27.89 17.74 -14.66
N ASN A 530 28.68 17.43 -13.62
CA ASN A 530 30.01 16.82 -13.67
C ASN A 530 30.18 15.54 -12.83
N ARG A 531 29.09 14.91 -12.32
CA ARG A 531 29.26 13.67 -11.59
C ARG A 531 28.95 12.48 -12.49
N ASP A 532 29.91 11.53 -12.58
CA ASP A 532 29.70 10.27 -13.30
C ASP A 532 28.52 9.49 -12.71
N PHE A 533 27.75 8.82 -13.59
CA PHE A 533 26.61 7.98 -13.20
C PHE A 533 27.04 6.88 -12.24
N SER A 534 26.40 6.80 -11.09
CA SER A 534 26.54 5.70 -10.14
C SER A 534 25.25 4.91 -10.03
N LEU A 535 25.34 3.59 -9.82
CA LEU A 535 24.19 2.72 -9.56
C LEU A 535 23.35 3.18 -8.35
N TYR A 536 23.93 3.93 -7.44
CA TYR A 536 23.26 4.46 -6.25
C TYR A 536 22.39 5.69 -6.55
N ASP A 537 22.60 6.33 -7.71
CA ASP A 537 21.84 7.51 -8.14
C ASP A 537 20.49 7.13 -8.79
N ILE A 538 20.24 5.82 -8.98
CA ILE A 538 19.00 5.32 -9.57
C ILE A 538 17.84 5.64 -8.65
N SER A 539 16.74 6.20 -9.20
CA SER A 539 15.53 6.50 -8.48
C SER A 539 14.92 5.25 -7.83
N PHE A 540 14.41 5.40 -6.62
CA PHE A 540 13.75 4.32 -5.87
C PHE A 540 12.52 3.74 -6.61
N TYR A 541 11.99 4.43 -7.62
CA TYR A 541 10.97 3.87 -8.51
C TYR A 541 11.48 2.66 -9.29
N TRP A 542 12.76 2.63 -9.68
CA TRP A 542 13.36 1.51 -10.41
C TRP A 542 13.74 0.30 -9.55
N TYR A 543 13.77 0.41 -8.22
CA TYR A 543 14.26 -0.66 -7.35
C TYR A 543 13.55 -2.00 -7.55
N LYS A 544 12.22 -1.98 -7.78
CA LYS A 544 11.44 -3.20 -8.01
C LYS A 544 11.79 -3.87 -9.34
N VAL A 545 11.99 -3.04 -10.37
CA VAL A 545 12.41 -3.50 -11.71
C VAL A 545 13.81 -4.09 -11.64
N LEU A 546 14.73 -3.37 -10.99
CA LEU A 546 16.12 -3.80 -10.83
C LEU A 546 16.21 -5.12 -10.04
N GLY A 547 15.46 -5.26 -8.95
CA GLY A 547 15.40 -6.50 -8.17
C GLY A 547 14.92 -7.68 -9.00
N ALA A 548 13.88 -7.52 -9.82
CA ALA A 548 13.41 -8.58 -10.72
C ALA A 548 14.45 -8.91 -11.81
N ILE A 549 15.06 -7.89 -12.42
CA ILE A 549 16.12 -8.06 -13.42
C ILE A 549 17.30 -8.84 -12.83
N LEU A 550 17.72 -8.54 -11.61
CA LEU A 550 18.83 -9.24 -10.95
C LEU A 550 18.54 -10.73 -10.74
N VAL A 551 17.29 -11.11 -10.41
CA VAL A 551 16.89 -12.53 -10.35
C VAL A 551 17.08 -13.20 -11.70
N PHE A 552 16.58 -12.59 -12.79
CA PHE A 552 16.69 -13.16 -14.13
C PHE A 552 18.13 -13.16 -14.64
N ALA A 553 18.88 -12.08 -14.42
CA ALA A 553 20.27 -11.95 -14.83
C ALA A 553 21.19 -13.01 -14.21
N TRP A 554 20.88 -13.43 -12.97
CA TRP A 554 21.54 -14.56 -12.34
C TRP A 554 20.98 -15.90 -12.82
N ALA A 555 19.65 -16.07 -12.75
CA ALA A 555 19.02 -17.37 -12.89
C ALA A 555 19.05 -17.90 -14.33
N VAL A 556 18.92 -17.06 -15.36
CA VAL A 556 18.88 -17.52 -16.75
C VAL A 556 20.24 -18.13 -17.15
N PRO A 557 21.40 -17.47 -17.00
CA PRO A 557 22.69 -18.09 -17.29
C PRO A 557 22.97 -19.33 -16.43
N MET A 558 22.67 -19.27 -15.12
CA MET A 558 22.91 -20.37 -14.20
C MET A 558 22.04 -21.61 -14.48
N SER A 559 20.88 -21.44 -15.12
CA SER A 559 20.02 -22.55 -15.54
C SER A 559 20.66 -23.43 -16.62
N TYR A 560 21.65 -22.92 -17.34
CA TYR A 560 22.47 -23.74 -18.29
C TYR A 560 23.62 -24.48 -17.60
N VAL A 561 24.12 -23.93 -16.47
CA VAL A 561 25.21 -24.53 -15.68
C VAL A 561 24.66 -25.58 -14.72
N TRP A 562 23.51 -25.32 -14.11
CA TRP A 562 22.81 -26.23 -13.19
C TRP A 562 21.41 -26.58 -13.73
N PRO A 563 21.33 -27.42 -14.75
CA PRO A 563 20.03 -27.77 -15.35
C PRO A 563 19.16 -28.55 -14.35
N THR A 564 17.88 -28.50 -14.58
CA THR A 564 16.88 -29.27 -13.82
C THR A 564 17.09 -30.76 -14.01
N ASP A 565 17.11 -31.54 -12.92
CA ASP A 565 17.17 -32.99 -12.98
C ASP A 565 15.95 -33.56 -13.73
N LYS A 566 16.14 -34.72 -14.43
CA LYS A 566 15.06 -35.29 -15.25
C LYS A 566 13.82 -35.69 -14.43
N GLU A 567 13.99 -35.95 -13.14
CA GLU A 567 12.92 -36.28 -12.20
C GLU A 567 12.10 -35.02 -11.77
N GLU A 568 12.68 -33.83 -11.83
CA GLU A 568 12.00 -32.57 -11.66
C GLU A 568 11.21 -32.11 -12.91
N LYS A 569 11.03 -32.95 -13.94
CA LYS A 569 10.16 -32.64 -15.09
C LYS A 569 8.71 -32.51 -14.62
N GLN A 570 8.36 -31.32 -14.39
CA GLN A 570 7.26 -30.87 -13.56
C GLN A 570 5.95 -30.88 -14.33
N ASN A 571 4.87 -30.94 -13.54
CA ASN A 571 3.52 -30.77 -14.00
C ASN A 571 3.41 -29.53 -14.88
N PRO A 572 3.00 -29.62 -16.15
CA PRO A 572 2.83 -28.47 -17.05
C PRO A 572 1.92 -27.38 -16.50
N LYS A 573 0.99 -27.73 -15.59
CA LYS A 573 0.07 -26.80 -14.93
C LYS A 573 0.79 -25.75 -14.07
N LEU A 574 2.06 -25.94 -13.73
CA LEU A 574 2.86 -24.99 -12.97
C LEU A 574 3.45 -23.85 -13.83
N TYR A 575 3.39 -23.96 -15.16
CA TYR A 575 3.82 -22.91 -16.07
C TYR A 575 2.66 -22.03 -16.50
N SER A 576 2.97 -20.81 -16.92
CA SER A 576 1.95 -19.92 -17.47
C SER A 576 1.31 -20.52 -18.73
N PRO A 577 0.03 -20.25 -19.02
CA PRO A 577 -0.65 -20.75 -20.23
C PRO A 577 0.14 -20.43 -21.50
N PHE A 578 0.78 -19.27 -21.57
CA PHE A 578 1.62 -18.84 -22.67
C PHE A 578 2.81 -19.79 -22.93
N VAL A 579 3.52 -20.22 -21.86
CA VAL A 579 4.67 -21.14 -21.96
C VAL A 579 4.22 -22.55 -22.30
N ARG A 580 3.05 -22.99 -21.80
CA ARG A 580 2.48 -24.32 -22.13
C ARG A 580 2.20 -24.46 -23.61
N ASN A 581 1.64 -23.44 -24.24
CA ASN A 581 1.40 -23.42 -25.69
C ASN A 581 2.70 -23.59 -26.48
N MET A 582 3.80 -22.98 -26.01
CA MET A 582 5.14 -23.19 -26.61
C MET A 582 5.69 -24.59 -26.39
N LEU A 583 5.25 -25.30 -25.36
CA LEU A 583 5.66 -26.68 -25.04
C LEU A 583 4.73 -27.73 -25.66
N ASN A 584 3.77 -27.36 -26.51
CA ASN A 584 2.76 -28.22 -27.14
C ASN A 584 1.90 -28.99 -26.11
N VAL A 585 1.66 -28.45 -24.96
CA VAL A 585 0.76 -29.02 -23.95
C VAL A 585 -0.63 -28.39 -24.12
N PRO A 586 -1.73 -29.17 -24.21
CA PRO A 586 -3.08 -28.64 -24.36
C PRO A 586 -3.41 -27.62 -23.30
N ASP A 587 -4.05 -26.53 -23.72
CA ASP A 587 -4.40 -25.43 -22.82
C ASP A 587 -5.73 -25.76 -22.11
N PRO A 588 -5.74 -26.01 -20.79
CA PRO A 588 -6.95 -26.34 -20.05
C PRO A 588 -7.81 -25.11 -19.71
N VAL A 589 -7.43 -23.92 -20.15
CA VAL A 589 -8.21 -22.67 -19.89
C VAL A 589 -9.62 -22.78 -20.46
N VAL A 590 -9.79 -23.51 -21.59
CA VAL A 590 -11.10 -23.75 -22.22
C VAL A 590 -11.99 -24.66 -21.35
N GLU A 591 -11.40 -25.63 -20.63
CA GLU A 591 -12.15 -26.51 -19.72
C GLU A 591 -12.53 -25.84 -18.39
N MET A 592 -11.80 -24.80 -17.95
CA MET A 592 -12.05 -24.12 -16.68
C MET A 592 -13.24 -23.15 -16.72
N GLU A 593 -13.64 -22.66 -17.87
CA GLU A 593 -14.84 -21.83 -18.00
C GLU A 593 -16.12 -22.64 -17.68
N GLU A 594 -16.07 -23.97 -17.81
CA GLU A 594 -17.21 -24.87 -17.63
C GLU A 594 -17.18 -25.72 -16.36
N MET A 595 -16.07 -25.79 -15.61
CA MET A 595 -16.02 -26.62 -14.38
C MET A 595 -16.59 -25.89 -13.15
N PRO A 596 -17.78 -26.27 -12.68
CA PRO A 596 -18.12 -26.04 -11.28
C PRO A 596 -17.21 -26.94 -10.43
N LEU A 597 -16.55 -26.40 -9.42
CA LEU A 597 -15.79 -27.17 -8.43
C LEU A 597 -16.68 -28.29 -7.89
N LYS A 598 -16.47 -29.52 -8.35
CA LYS A 598 -17.21 -30.69 -7.84
C LYS A 598 -16.85 -30.87 -6.38
N SER A 599 -17.83 -30.70 -5.52
CA SER A 599 -17.78 -31.05 -4.08
C SER A 599 -17.60 -32.56 -3.84
N SER A 600 -17.52 -33.38 -4.90
CA SER A 600 -17.36 -34.83 -4.87
C SER A 600 -15.93 -35.31 -4.63
N ASP A 601 -14.91 -34.53 -5.00
CA ASP A 601 -13.52 -34.99 -4.88
C ASP A 601 -12.94 -34.83 -3.47
N LEU A 602 -13.61 -34.06 -2.61
CA LEU A 602 -13.29 -33.98 -1.18
C LEU A 602 -13.79 -35.18 -0.38
N LYS A 603 -14.87 -35.85 -0.82
CA LYS A 603 -15.40 -37.05 -0.14
C LYS A 603 -14.60 -38.33 -0.44
N ALA A 604 -13.87 -38.38 -1.55
CA ALA A 604 -13.06 -39.56 -1.90
C ALA A 604 -11.76 -39.67 -1.07
N LYS A 605 -11.25 -38.54 -0.53
CA LYS A 605 -10.07 -38.55 0.36
C LYS A 605 -10.39 -38.81 1.84
N GLU A 606 -11.65 -38.61 2.26
CA GLU A 606 -12.05 -38.94 3.64
C GLU A 606 -12.43 -40.41 3.84
N ASN A 607 -12.82 -41.13 2.76
CA ASN A 607 -13.21 -42.54 2.85
C ASN A 607 -12.08 -43.54 2.52
N GLY A 608 -10.87 -43.04 2.24
CA GLY A 608 -9.72 -43.89 1.87
C GLY A 608 -8.79 -44.32 3.02
N THR A 609 -9.09 -43.95 4.27
CA THR A 609 -8.22 -44.26 5.43
C THR A 609 -8.92 -45.01 6.55
N SER A 610 -9.89 -45.87 6.24
CA SER A 610 -10.47 -46.76 7.23
C SER A 610 -10.67 -48.19 6.71
N GLN A 611 -9.65 -48.77 6.04
CA GLN A 611 -9.46 -50.21 5.90
C GLN A 611 -7.96 -50.42 5.73
N ASP A 612 -7.29 -50.66 6.83
CA ASP A 612 -6.29 -51.70 7.10
C ASP A 612 -5.63 -51.43 8.47
N ALA A 613 -5.94 -52.41 9.39
CA ALA A 613 -5.33 -52.77 10.68
C ALA A 613 -5.54 -51.83 11.87
#